data_437ff0556a6e6e8f4310f0b47df69b91
#
_entry.id   437ff0556a6e6e8f4310f0b47df69b91
#
_cell.length_a   1.000
_cell.length_b   1.000
_cell.length_c   1.000
_cell.angle_alpha   90.00
_cell.angle_beta   90.00
_cell.angle_gamma   90.00
#
_symmetry.space_group_name_H-M   'P 1'
#
loop_
_entity.id
_entity.type
_entity.pdbx_description
1 polymer ?
#
loop_
_entity_poly.entity_id
_entity_poly.type
_entity_poly.pdbx_seq_one_letter_code
_entity_poly.pdbx_strand_id
1 'polypeptide(L)'
;MRSDRELWALFGLPPGADSRDLKKAFRQLTKRYHPDSSKDPATARRFSRVVRVYKLLSREAGGTRDTGPADPPADPEEDLFALGTQFTVSRDTGTRVEAVKRLGLSGKKSAYIFLRKALYDDSPEVAAQAVRAVALLGIRQADGEIASLFARAGADLKRTILETARGTREPVFLPALRAASTDADPGIAAAAGAILANFDGC
;
A
#
# COMPACT_ATOMS: atom_id res chain seq x y z
N MET A 1 29.50 -4.51 -17.20
CA MET A 1 28.74 -3.26 -17.15
C MET A 1 27.68 -3.32 -18.24
N ARG A 2 26.39 -3.33 -17.87
CA ARG A 2 25.32 -3.22 -18.89
C ARG A 2 25.31 -1.78 -19.35
N SER A 3 25.32 -1.57 -20.66
CA SER A 3 25.37 -0.25 -21.26
C SER A 3 24.11 0.54 -20.85
N ASP A 4 24.26 1.82 -20.46
CA ASP A 4 23.15 2.75 -20.13
C ASP A 4 22.07 2.72 -21.22
N ARG A 5 22.49 2.50 -22.46
CA ARG A 5 21.60 2.34 -23.62
C ARG A 5 20.60 1.19 -23.48
N GLU A 6 21.01 0.05 -22.84
CA GLU A 6 20.12 -1.08 -22.59
C GLU A 6 19.11 -0.80 -21.47
N LEU A 7 19.49 0.03 -20.50
CA LEU A 7 18.59 0.43 -19.42
C LEU A 7 17.48 1.36 -19.94
N TRP A 8 17.84 2.34 -20.76
CA TRP A 8 16.88 3.24 -21.41
C TRP A 8 16.00 2.53 -22.43
N ALA A 9 16.54 1.56 -23.16
CA ALA A 9 15.79 0.74 -24.12
C ALA A 9 14.66 -0.07 -23.45
N LEU A 10 14.80 -0.44 -22.17
CA LEU A 10 13.73 -1.09 -21.40
C LEU A 10 12.46 -0.23 -21.31
N PHE A 11 12.62 1.09 -21.32
CA PHE A 11 11.54 2.07 -21.28
C PHE A 11 11.12 2.56 -22.67
N GLY A 12 11.79 2.06 -23.73
CA GLY A 12 11.56 2.55 -25.11
C GLY A 12 12.00 3.99 -25.31
N LEU A 13 12.96 4.47 -24.52
CA LEU A 13 13.44 5.83 -24.52
C LEU A 13 14.91 5.91 -24.99
N PRO A 14 15.34 7.02 -25.61
CA PRO A 14 16.74 7.27 -25.90
C PRO A 14 17.51 7.53 -24.59
N PRO A 15 18.83 7.24 -24.55
CA PRO A 15 19.69 7.59 -23.41
C PRO A 15 19.61 9.10 -23.14
N GLY A 16 19.44 9.46 -21.85
CA GLY A 16 19.33 10.86 -21.45
C GLY A 16 17.97 11.51 -21.70
N ALA A 17 16.92 10.72 -21.96
CA ALA A 17 15.55 11.22 -22.00
C ALA A 17 15.19 11.95 -20.68
N ASP A 18 14.27 12.90 -20.76
CA ASP A 18 13.92 13.71 -19.62
C ASP A 18 13.17 12.90 -18.52
N SER A 19 13.16 13.42 -17.31
CA SER A 19 12.50 12.78 -16.16
C SER A 19 10.99 12.59 -16.39
N ARG A 20 10.34 13.44 -17.18
CA ARG A 20 8.90 13.36 -17.49
C ARG A 20 8.60 12.18 -18.41
N ASP A 21 9.40 12.00 -19.45
CA ASP A 21 9.25 10.88 -20.38
C ASP A 21 9.57 9.55 -19.70
N LEU A 22 10.61 9.53 -18.86
CA LEU A 22 10.96 8.37 -18.04
C LEU A 22 9.81 7.96 -17.11
N LYS A 23 9.19 8.93 -16.43
CA LYS A 23 8.03 8.71 -15.57
C LYS A 23 6.83 8.19 -16.37
N LYS A 24 6.54 8.75 -17.54
CA LYS A 24 5.45 8.32 -18.42
C LYS A 24 5.63 6.87 -18.89
N ALA A 25 6.82 6.52 -19.36
CA ALA A 25 7.15 5.17 -19.78
C ALA A 25 7.10 4.17 -18.61
N PHE A 26 7.56 4.56 -17.42
CA PHE A 26 7.47 3.76 -16.21
C PHE A 26 6.01 3.42 -15.86
N ARG A 27 5.09 4.41 -15.88
CA ARG A 27 3.65 4.17 -15.65
C ARG A 27 3.05 3.16 -16.64
N GLN A 28 3.40 3.25 -17.91
CA GLN A 28 2.90 2.32 -18.94
C GLN A 28 3.40 0.89 -18.68
N LEU A 29 4.69 0.72 -18.37
CA LEU A 29 5.29 -0.59 -18.12
C LEU A 29 4.77 -1.22 -16.83
N THR A 30 4.58 -0.42 -15.77
CA THR A 30 4.06 -0.92 -14.50
C THR A 30 2.59 -1.33 -14.62
N LYS A 31 1.77 -0.60 -15.37
CA LYS A 31 0.40 -1.00 -15.70
C LYS A 31 0.36 -2.31 -16.49
N ARG A 32 1.30 -2.48 -17.44
CA ARG A 32 1.40 -3.68 -18.29
C ARG A 32 1.89 -4.93 -17.53
N TYR A 33 2.81 -4.75 -16.58
CA TYR A 33 3.42 -5.83 -15.80
C TYR A 33 2.93 -5.88 -14.36
N HIS A 34 1.76 -5.30 -14.07
CA HIS A 34 1.21 -5.34 -12.71
C HIS A 34 0.98 -6.79 -12.27
N PRO A 35 1.41 -7.19 -11.06
CA PRO A 35 1.28 -8.58 -10.59
C PRO A 35 -0.17 -9.07 -10.49
N ASP A 36 -1.15 -8.16 -10.38
CA ASP A 36 -2.58 -8.47 -10.42
C ASP A 36 -3.10 -8.81 -11.83
N SER A 37 -2.39 -8.34 -12.87
CA SER A 37 -2.80 -8.56 -14.26
C SER A 37 -2.35 -9.91 -14.80
N SER A 38 -1.46 -10.61 -14.10
CA SER A 38 -0.93 -11.91 -14.52
C SER A 38 -0.39 -12.69 -13.33
N LYS A 39 -0.86 -13.93 -13.17
CA LYS A 39 -0.34 -14.90 -12.20
C LYS A 39 1.01 -15.51 -12.60
N ASP A 40 1.59 -15.08 -13.72
CA ASP A 40 2.85 -15.59 -14.25
C ASP A 40 4.03 -15.04 -13.45
N PRO A 41 4.87 -15.91 -12.85
CA PRO A 41 6.10 -15.51 -12.14
C PRO A 41 7.09 -14.70 -13.01
N ALA A 42 7.06 -14.86 -14.33
CA ALA A 42 7.88 -14.09 -15.25
C ALA A 42 7.47 -12.61 -15.27
N THR A 43 6.19 -12.32 -15.10
CA THR A 43 5.65 -10.95 -15.02
C THR A 43 6.15 -10.24 -13.76
N ALA A 44 6.15 -10.91 -12.62
CA ALA A 44 6.69 -10.37 -11.36
C ALA A 44 8.18 -10.04 -11.47
N ARG A 45 8.98 -10.89 -12.14
CA ARG A 45 10.42 -10.64 -12.38
C ARG A 45 10.62 -9.43 -13.31
N ARG A 46 9.80 -9.29 -14.36
CA ARG A 46 9.84 -8.13 -15.28
C ARG A 46 9.46 -6.85 -14.55
N PHE A 47 8.41 -6.87 -13.74
CA PHE A 47 8.02 -5.74 -12.90
C PHE A 47 9.17 -5.30 -11.98
N SER A 48 9.76 -6.23 -11.22
CA SER A 48 10.90 -5.93 -10.34
C SER A 48 12.11 -5.35 -11.10
N ARG A 49 12.35 -5.81 -12.33
CA ARG A 49 13.39 -5.27 -13.19
C ARG A 49 13.10 -3.84 -13.63
N VAL A 50 11.86 -3.55 -14.05
CA VAL A 50 11.41 -2.21 -14.45
C VAL A 50 11.59 -1.22 -13.29
N VAL A 51 11.15 -1.59 -12.08
CA VAL A 51 11.29 -0.75 -10.87
C VAL A 51 12.75 -0.48 -10.53
N ARG A 52 13.62 -1.51 -10.60
CA ARG A 52 15.05 -1.35 -10.30
C ARG A 52 15.73 -0.41 -11.28
N VAL A 53 15.48 -0.57 -12.58
CA VAL A 53 16.08 0.26 -13.62
C VAL A 53 15.55 1.69 -13.54
N TYR A 54 14.26 1.90 -13.26
CA TYR A 54 13.70 3.24 -13.04
C TYR A 54 14.43 3.98 -11.92
N LYS A 55 14.69 3.31 -10.77
CA LYS A 55 15.43 3.91 -9.65
C LYS A 55 16.86 4.33 -10.03
N LEU A 56 17.54 3.56 -10.89
CA LEU A 56 18.87 3.91 -11.37
C LEU A 56 18.81 5.14 -12.27
N LEU A 57 17.95 5.11 -13.30
CA LEU A 57 17.82 6.19 -14.28
C LEU A 57 17.29 7.49 -13.66
N SER A 58 16.41 7.42 -12.67
CA SER A 58 15.88 8.60 -11.95
C SER A 58 16.96 9.33 -11.15
N ARG A 59 17.99 8.63 -10.67
CA ARG A 59 19.13 9.25 -9.99
C ARG A 59 20.05 9.96 -10.98
N GLU A 60 20.20 9.42 -12.17
CA GLU A 60 21.01 10.02 -13.25
C GLU A 60 20.30 11.21 -13.90
N ALA A 61 18.99 11.10 -14.15
CA ALA A 61 18.16 12.18 -14.68
C ALA A 61 17.91 13.34 -13.69
N GLY A 62 18.12 13.11 -12.37
CA GLY A 62 18.03 14.11 -11.30
C GLY A 62 19.33 14.87 -10.99
N GLY A 63 20.39 14.68 -11.77
CA GLY A 63 21.75 15.15 -11.51
C GLY A 63 22.05 16.63 -11.80
N THR A 64 21.07 17.51 -11.94
CA THR A 64 21.31 18.97 -11.89
C THR A 64 20.26 19.64 -11.03
N ARG A 65 20.70 20.11 -9.84
CA ARG A 65 19.98 21.14 -9.10
C ARG A 65 20.00 22.42 -9.95
N ASP A 66 19.00 22.56 -10.81
CA ASP A 66 18.69 23.86 -11.38
C ASP A 66 17.50 24.42 -10.60
N THR A 67 17.75 25.55 -9.94
CA THR A 67 16.77 26.37 -9.24
C THR A 67 15.92 27.11 -10.28
N GLY A 68 15.11 26.36 -11.01
CA GLY A 68 14.03 26.87 -11.85
C GLY A 68 12.73 27.02 -11.06
N PRO A 69 11.75 27.80 -11.55
CA PRO A 69 10.51 28.09 -10.81
C PRO A 69 9.80 26.81 -10.40
N ALA A 70 9.29 26.82 -9.16
CA ALA A 70 8.68 25.72 -8.43
C ALA A 70 7.99 24.71 -9.35
N ASP A 71 8.44 23.45 -9.30
CA ASP A 71 7.73 22.34 -9.94
C ASP A 71 6.24 22.43 -9.58
N PRO A 72 5.32 22.30 -10.56
CA PRO A 72 3.90 22.17 -10.23
C PRO A 72 3.75 21.02 -9.23
N PRO A 73 2.89 21.14 -8.23
CA PRO A 73 2.74 20.13 -7.19
C PRO A 73 2.58 18.77 -7.85
N ALA A 74 3.42 17.81 -7.42
CA ALA A 74 3.41 16.44 -7.94
C ALA A 74 1.97 15.95 -7.98
N ASP A 75 1.56 15.38 -9.13
CA ASP A 75 0.21 14.85 -9.29
C ASP A 75 -0.05 13.91 -8.11
N PRO A 76 -1.11 14.15 -7.32
CA PRO A 76 -1.40 13.34 -6.15
C PRO A 76 -1.54 11.83 -6.44
N GLU A 77 -1.81 11.44 -7.69
CA GLU A 77 -1.81 10.05 -8.13
C GLU A 77 -0.38 9.49 -8.34
N GLU A 78 0.56 10.35 -8.68
CA GLU A 78 1.98 9.99 -8.83
C GLU A 78 2.59 9.60 -7.49
N ASP A 79 2.21 10.30 -6.41
CA ASP A 79 2.62 9.99 -5.03
C ASP A 79 2.10 8.63 -4.55
N LEU A 80 0.85 8.27 -4.84
CA LEU A 80 0.28 6.98 -4.46
C LEU A 80 1.02 5.82 -5.10
N PHE A 81 1.38 5.97 -6.37
CA PHE A 81 2.08 4.91 -7.08
C PHE A 81 3.53 4.75 -6.59
N ALA A 82 4.21 5.85 -6.32
CA ALA A 82 5.55 5.86 -5.73
C ALA A 82 5.55 5.18 -4.35
N LEU A 83 4.58 5.54 -3.49
CA LEU A 83 4.39 4.93 -2.17
C LEU A 83 4.05 3.45 -2.25
N GLY A 84 3.14 3.07 -3.16
CA GLY A 84 2.78 1.68 -3.39
C GLY A 84 3.96 0.84 -3.89
N THR A 85 4.80 1.42 -4.73
CA THR A 85 6.05 0.78 -5.20
C THR A 85 7.05 0.64 -4.05
N GLN A 86 7.22 1.68 -3.23
CA GLN A 86 8.09 1.65 -2.05
C GLN A 86 7.65 0.54 -1.08
N PHE A 87 6.36 0.44 -0.79
CA PHE A 87 5.79 -0.64 0.01
C PHE A 87 6.09 -2.01 -0.60
N THR A 88 5.84 -2.21 -1.89
CA THR A 88 5.93 -3.54 -2.53
C THR A 88 7.37 -4.04 -2.69
N VAL A 89 8.34 -3.13 -2.84
CA VAL A 89 9.74 -3.47 -3.16
C VAL A 89 10.64 -3.49 -1.93
N SER A 90 10.29 -2.77 -0.87
CA SER A 90 11.11 -2.70 0.34
C SER A 90 11.06 -4.01 1.13
N ARG A 91 12.23 -4.49 1.56
CA ARG A 91 12.35 -5.59 2.53
C ARG A 91 12.35 -5.10 3.97
N ASP A 92 12.61 -3.81 4.18
CA ASP A 92 12.63 -3.19 5.49
C ASP A 92 11.20 -2.93 5.98
N THR A 93 10.85 -3.47 7.14
CA THR A 93 9.52 -3.36 7.73
C THR A 93 9.17 -1.90 8.05
N GLY A 94 10.11 -1.12 8.59
CA GLY A 94 9.88 0.28 8.91
C GLY A 94 9.53 1.12 7.68
N THR A 95 10.24 0.89 6.57
CA THR A 95 9.96 1.53 5.28
C THR A 95 8.57 1.15 4.75
N ARG A 96 8.16 -0.13 4.90
CA ARG A 96 6.82 -0.58 4.48
C ARG A 96 5.72 0.05 5.34
N VAL A 97 5.91 0.09 6.65
CA VAL A 97 4.98 0.74 7.60
C VAL A 97 4.80 2.22 7.25
N GLU A 98 5.89 2.95 7.01
CA GLU A 98 5.82 4.37 6.66
C GLU A 98 5.13 4.60 5.30
N ALA A 99 5.40 3.77 4.31
CA ALA A 99 4.74 3.84 3.01
C ALA A 99 3.22 3.61 3.14
N VAL A 100 2.80 2.59 3.90
CA VAL A 100 1.38 2.28 4.17
C VAL A 100 0.69 3.40 4.94
N LYS A 101 1.36 4.00 5.93
CA LYS A 101 0.86 5.16 6.67
C LYS A 101 0.60 6.35 5.75
N ARG A 102 1.56 6.68 4.88
CA ARG A 102 1.43 7.78 3.90
C ARG A 102 0.33 7.51 2.87
N LEU A 103 0.16 6.26 2.43
CA LEU A 103 -0.98 5.85 1.60
C LEU A 103 -2.32 6.14 2.29
N GLY A 104 -2.45 5.83 3.58
CA GLY A 104 -3.64 6.16 4.37
C GLY A 104 -3.87 7.67 4.51
N LEU A 105 -2.81 8.44 4.73
CA LEU A 105 -2.88 9.90 4.87
C LEU A 105 -3.14 10.65 3.56
N SER A 106 -3.03 9.98 2.41
CA SER A 106 -3.29 10.57 1.09
C SER A 106 -4.73 11.05 0.88
N GLY A 107 -5.67 10.58 1.69
CA GLY A 107 -7.10 10.88 1.55
C GLY A 107 -7.76 10.20 0.33
N LYS A 108 -7.03 9.39 -0.43
CA LYS A 108 -7.50 8.81 -1.70
C LYS A 108 -7.86 7.34 -1.57
N LYS A 109 -9.10 7.01 -1.89
CA LYS A 109 -9.59 5.61 -1.87
C LYS A 109 -8.90 4.72 -2.90
N SER A 110 -8.30 5.29 -3.97
CA SER A 110 -7.48 4.57 -4.94
C SER A 110 -6.22 3.92 -4.33
N ALA A 111 -5.75 4.39 -3.16
CA ALA A 111 -4.69 3.74 -2.39
C ALA A 111 -5.03 2.30 -1.97
N TYR A 112 -6.30 1.92 -2.01
CA TYR A 112 -6.75 0.60 -1.56
C TYR A 112 -6.08 -0.57 -2.31
N ILE A 113 -5.73 -0.39 -3.56
CA ILE A 113 -5.01 -1.43 -4.32
C ILE A 113 -3.70 -1.87 -3.63
N PHE A 114 -3.03 -0.95 -2.95
CA PHE A 114 -1.81 -1.21 -2.18
C PHE A 114 -2.14 -1.62 -0.74
N LEU A 115 -3.12 -0.96 -0.11
CA LEU A 115 -3.54 -1.26 1.26
C LEU A 115 -4.10 -2.68 1.39
N ARG A 116 -4.82 -3.16 0.37
CA ARG A 116 -5.28 -4.55 0.32
C ARG A 116 -4.12 -5.54 0.42
N LYS A 117 -3.01 -5.29 -0.27
CA LYS A 117 -1.80 -6.13 -0.15
C LYS A 117 -1.17 -6.02 1.23
N ALA A 118 -1.16 -4.82 1.80
CA ALA A 118 -0.60 -4.57 3.12
C ALA A 118 -1.39 -5.26 4.26
N LEU A 119 -2.71 -5.50 4.09
CA LEU A 119 -3.50 -6.33 5.00
C LEU A 119 -3.05 -7.80 5.02
N TYR A 120 -2.34 -8.26 3.98
CA TYR A 120 -1.79 -9.62 3.86
C TYR A 120 -0.27 -9.66 4.00
N ASP A 121 0.35 -8.58 4.52
CA ASP A 121 1.79 -8.55 4.77
C ASP A 121 2.17 -9.53 5.91
N ASP A 122 3.35 -10.14 5.79
CA ASP A 122 3.87 -11.08 6.78
C ASP A 122 4.20 -10.39 8.13
N SER A 123 4.44 -9.07 8.12
CA SER A 123 4.69 -8.28 9.32
C SER A 123 3.38 -7.80 9.95
N PRO A 124 3.11 -8.17 11.21
CA PRO A 124 1.95 -7.69 11.95
C PRO A 124 1.88 -6.16 12.05
N GLU A 125 3.02 -5.47 12.10
CA GLU A 125 3.09 -4.00 12.16
C GLU A 125 2.59 -3.36 10.86
N VAL A 126 2.94 -3.94 9.72
CA VAL A 126 2.48 -3.47 8.40
C VAL A 126 0.98 -3.71 8.27
N ALA A 127 0.50 -4.91 8.64
CA ALA A 127 -0.92 -5.25 8.63
C ALA A 127 -1.73 -4.33 9.57
N ALA A 128 -1.23 -4.05 10.78
CA ALA A 128 -1.84 -3.12 11.72
C ALA A 128 -1.95 -1.70 11.13
N GLN A 129 -0.89 -1.24 10.47
CA GLN A 129 -0.91 0.07 9.82
C GLN A 129 -1.89 0.12 8.64
N ALA A 130 -2.02 -0.98 7.89
CA ALA A 130 -3.00 -1.10 6.81
C ALA A 130 -4.45 -1.03 7.32
N VAL A 131 -4.76 -1.67 8.46
CA VAL A 131 -6.06 -1.58 9.12
C VAL A 131 -6.40 -0.12 9.46
N ARG A 132 -5.46 0.62 10.05
CA ARG A 132 -5.65 2.04 10.37
C ARG A 132 -5.85 2.89 9.11
N ALA A 133 -5.09 2.63 8.06
CA ALA A 133 -5.19 3.34 6.79
C ALA A 133 -6.54 3.11 6.09
N VAL A 134 -7.02 1.86 6.07
CA VAL A 134 -8.34 1.48 5.52
C VAL A 134 -9.46 2.19 6.27
N ALA A 135 -9.39 2.21 7.61
CA ALA A 135 -10.35 2.92 8.44
C ALA A 135 -10.35 4.43 8.18
N LEU A 136 -9.16 5.04 8.14
CA LEU A 136 -9.00 6.48 7.88
C LEU A 136 -9.59 6.91 6.53
N LEU A 137 -9.46 6.06 5.51
CA LEU A 137 -10.00 6.32 4.17
C LEU A 137 -11.48 5.92 4.01
N GLY A 138 -12.11 5.32 5.01
CA GLY A 138 -13.50 4.87 4.95
C GLY A 138 -13.73 3.85 3.83
N ILE A 139 -12.84 2.88 3.67
CA ILE A 139 -12.86 1.88 2.58
C ILE A 139 -13.73 0.69 3.01
N ARG A 140 -15.02 0.74 2.71
CA ARG A 140 -15.99 -0.29 3.13
C ARG A 140 -15.76 -1.66 2.50
N GLN A 141 -15.25 -1.70 1.27
CA GLN A 141 -15.01 -2.94 0.52
C GLN A 141 -13.89 -3.83 1.11
N ALA A 142 -13.21 -3.38 2.16
CA ALA A 142 -12.17 -4.14 2.85
C ALA A 142 -12.70 -4.98 4.03
N ASP A 143 -14.01 -5.04 4.21
CA ASP A 143 -14.66 -5.72 5.33
C ASP A 143 -14.33 -7.22 5.40
N GLY A 144 -14.36 -7.90 4.27
CA GLY A 144 -13.99 -9.32 4.16
C GLY A 144 -12.49 -9.56 4.44
N GLU A 145 -11.62 -8.68 3.95
CA GLU A 145 -10.18 -8.75 4.19
C GLU A 145 -9.84 -8.52 5.67
N ILE A 146 -10.49 -7.56 6.33
CA ILE A 146 -10.30 -7.31 7.77
C ILE A 146 -10.81 -8.47 8.61
N ALA A 147 -11.98 -9.05 8.27
CA ALA A 147 -12.49 -10.23 8.95
C ALA A 147 -11.56 -11.45 8.78
N SER A 148 -11.05 -11.66 7.57
CA SER A 148 -10.06 -12.71 7.28
C SER A 148 -8.74 -12.49 8.02
N LEU A 149 -8.27 -11.23 8.09
CA LEU A 149 -7.09 -10.86 8.85
C LEU A 149 -7.30 -11.15 10.35
N PHE A 150 -8.44 -10.75 10.91
CA PHE A 150 -8.78 -10.99 12.31
C PHE A 150 -8.74 -12.49 12.66
N ALA A 151 -9.30 -13.33 11.81
CA ALA A 151 -9.38 -14.78 12.04
C ALA A 151 -7.99 -15.46 12.16
N ARG A 152 -6.98 -14.94 11.43
CA ARG A 152 -5.60 -15.50 11.44
C ARG A 152 -4.63 -14.72 12.32
N ALA A 153 -5.04 -13.58 12.87
CA ALA A 153 -4.17 -12.68 13.62
C ALA A 153 -3.84 -13.22 15.01
N GLY A 154 -2.65 -12.92 15.49
CA GLY A 154 -2.29 -13.07 16.90
C GLY A 154 -3.00 -12.03 17.79
N ALA A 155 -2.94 -12.23 19.10
CA ALA A 155 -3.68 -11.42 20.08
C ALA A 155 -3.42 -9.90 19.94
N ASP A 156 -2.19 -9.49 19.69
CA ASP A 156 -1.84 -8.07 19.60
C ASP A 156 -2.47 -7.39 18.37
N LEU A 157 -2.45 -8.07 17.22
CA LEU A 157 -3.07 -7.55 16.01
C LEU A 157 -4.61 -7.56 16.14
N LYS A 158 -5.21 -8.58 16.77
CA LYS A 158 -6.64 -8.58 17.11
C LYS A 158 -7.02 -7.38 17.96
N ARG A 159 -6.25 -7.09 19.02
CA ARG A 159 -6.46 -5.90 19.86
C ARG A 159 -6.36 -4.61 19.05
N THR A 160 -5.35 -4.48 18.17
CA THR A 160 -5.21 -3.31 17.30
C THR A 160 -6.43 -3.13 16.38
N ILE A 161 -6.98 -4.20 15.82
CA ILE A 161 -8.20 -4.15 15.00
C ILE A 161 -9.38 -3.63 15.83
N LEU A 162 -9.58 -4.16 17.05
CA LEU A 162 -10.66 -3.74 17.96
C LEU A 162 -10.50 -2.28 18.40
N GLU A 163 -9.30 -1.85 18.75
CA GLU A 163 -9.01 -0.46 19.12
C GLU A 163 -9.30 0.51 17.97
N THR A 164 -8.88 0.12 16.74
CA THR A 164 -9.16 0.92 15.54
C THR A 164 -10.66 1.01 15.28
N ALA A 165 -11.38 -0.12 15.38
CA ALA A 165 -12.83 -0.16 15.24
C ALA A 165 -13.54 0.75 16.27
N ARG A 166 -13.11 0.71 17.53
CA ARG A 166 -13.64 1.54 18.62
C ARG A 166 -13.42 3.03 18.36
N GLY A 167 -12.21 3.38 17.88
CA GLY A 167 -11.83 4.78 17.66
C GLY A 167 -12.49 5.40 16.44
N THR A 168 -12.66 4.63 15.36
CA THR A 168 -13.16 5.16 14.08
C THR A 168 -14.66 4.94 13.86
N ARG A 169 -15.23 3.90 14.48
CA ARG A 169 -16.63 3.46 14.29
C ARG A 169 -16.98 3.19 12.82
N GLU A 170 -16.02 2.81 12.01
CA GLU A 170 -16.24 2.54 10.60
C GLU A 170 -16.96 1.19 10.40
N PRO A 171 -18.04 1.13 9.59
CA PRO A 171 -18.79 -0.10 9.37
C PRO A 171 -17.98 -1.26 8.76
N VAL A 172 -16.83 -0.98 8.19
CA VAL A 172 -15.89 -1.97 7.64
C VAL A 172 -15.45 -3.00 8.68
N PHE A 173 -15.55 -2.69 9.97
CA PHE A 173 -15.17 -3.61 11.06
C PHE A 173 -16.29 -4.54 11.50
N LEU A 174 -17.54 -4.32 11.11
CA LEU A 174 -18.68 -5.11 11.60
C LEU A 174 -18.52 -6.62 11.43
N PRO A 175 -18.07 -7.17 10.29
CA PRO A 175 -17.84 -8.61 10.16
C PRO A 175 -16.76 -9.14 11.11
N ALA A 176 -15.66 -8.40 11.28
CA ALA A 176 -14.58 -8.76 12.21
C ALA A 176 -15.04 -8.70 13.67
N LEU A 177 -15.83 -7.69 14.05
CA LEU A 177 -16.39 -7.55 15.40
C LEU A 177 -17.36 -8.66 15.75
N ARG A 178 -18.21 -9.07 14.78
CA ARG A 178 -19.11 -10.22 14.98
C ARG A 178 -18.33 -11.53 15.18
N ALA A 179 -17.28 -11.75 14.40
CA ALA A 179 -16.41 -12.91 14.61
C ALA A 179 -15.68 -12.82 15.96
N ALA A 180 -15.22 -11.62 16.35
CA ALA A 180 -14.52 -11.39 17.61
C ALA A 180 -15.39 -11.62 18.86
N SER A 181 -16.72 -11.42 18.78
CA SER A 181 -17.61 -11.63 19.92
C SER A 181 -17.68 -13.09 20.39
N THR A 182 -17.20 -14.02 19.57
CA THR A 182 -17.11 -15.47 19.88
C THR A 182 -15.65 -15.94 19.91
N ASP A 183 -14.68 -15.03 20.07
CA ASP A 183 -13.25 -15.37 20.15
C ASP A 183 -12.96 -16.24 21.38
N ALA A 184 -11.98 -17.12 21.25
CA ALA A 184 -11.54 -17.98 22.37
C ALA A 184 -10.92 -17.19 23.53
N ASP A 185 -10.38 -15.99 23.28
CA ASP A 185 -9.90 -15.07 24.32
C ASP A 185 -11.09 -14.27 24.88
N PRO A 186 -11.48 -14.50 26.17
CA PRO A 186 -12.62 -13.80 26.77
C PRO A 186 -12.47 -12.26 26.77
N GLY A 187 -11.24 -11.75 26.84
CA GLY A 187 -10.96 -10.31 26.79
C GLY A 187 -11.26 -9.72 25.42
N ILE A 188 -10.90 -10.44 24.34
CA ILE A 188 -11.20 -10.07 22.98
C ILE A 188 -12.72 -10.12 22.75
N ALA A 189 -13.38 -11.22 23.19
CA ALA A 189 -14.83 -11.38 23.04
C ALA A 189 -15.61 -10.26 23.76
N ALA A 190 -15.25 -9.96 25.01
CA ALA A 190 -15.88 -8.91 25.78
C ALA A 190 -15.67 -7.51 25.16
N ALA A 191 -14.46 -7.22 24.69
CA ALA A 191 -14.15 -5.95 24.02
C ALA A 191 -14.96 -5.79 22.73
N ALA A 192 -15.08 -6.85 21.91
CA ALA A 192 -15.87 -6.84 20.68
C ALA A 192 -17.36 -6.61 20.97
N GLY A 193 -17.93 -7.29 21.97
CA GLY A 193 -19.31 -7.09 22.39
C GLY A 193 -19.61 -5.66 22.83
N ALA A 194 -18.71 -5.06 23.63
CA ALA A 194 -18.83 -3.67 24.06
C ALA A 194 -18.76 -2.67 22.90
N ILE A 195 -17.92 -2.97 21.87
CA ILE A 195 -17.83 -2.14 20.68
C ILE A 195 -19.09 -2.27 19.83
N LEU A 196 -19.61 -3.49 19.60
CA LEU A 196 -20.82 -3.73 18.82
C LEU A 196 -22.05 -3.01 19.42
N ALA A 197 -22.21 -3.06 20.74
CA ALA A 197 -23.31 -2.37 21.41
C ALA A 197 -23.33 -0.83 21.13
N ASN A 198 -22.16 -0.26 20.86
CA ASN A 198 -22.05 1.16 20.49
C ASN A 198 -22.23 1.41 18.97
N PHE A 199 -22.22 0.37 18.13
CA PHE A 199 -22.57 0.48 16.71
C PHE A 199 -24.09 0.45 16.47
N ASP A 200 -24.83 -0.30 17.32
CA ASP A 200 -26.29 -0.46 17.19
C ASP A 200 -27.07 0.72 17.80
N GLY A 201 -26.40 1.65 18.45
CA GLY A 201 -27.00 2.82 19.13
C GLY A 201 -27.02 4.12 18.31
N CYS A 202 -26.81 4.08 16.97
CA CYS A 202 -26.92 5.27 16.08
C CYS A 202 -28.03 5.15 15.06
#